data_7672200af2f5c93921e3eabc1f5ae36a
#
_entry.id   7672200af2f5c93921e3eabc1f5ae36a
#
_cell.length_a   1.000
_cell.length_b   1.000
_cell.length_c   1.000
_cell.angle_alpha   90.00
_cell.angle_beta   90.00
_cell.angle_gamma   90.00
#
_symmetry.space_group_name_H-M   'P 1'
#
loop_
_entity.id
_entity.type
_entity.pdbx_description
1 polymer ?
#
loop_
_entity_poly.entity_id
_entity_poly.type
_entity_poly.pdbx_seq_one_letter_code
_entity_poly.pdbx_strand_id
1 'polypeptide(L)'
;AAEQTAAVIAEPIQGEGGFVTPPPEYFPKLKAICEKYGIALIIDEVQSGAGRTGTFFAIDHWGVIPDIITLAKSFAGGMPLSAVIGRADMMNAPHVGGLGGTYSGNPLSCRAALAVLEILFEDKLLDQSVRLGQTLLARFSAMQERFEIIGDVRGKGPMLAMELVEDRE
;
A
#
# COMPACT_ATOMS: atom_id res chain seq x y z
N ALA A 1 7.81 -2.52 -25.40
CA ALA A 1 6.99 -3.53 -26.03
C ALA A 1 6.51 -4.53 -24.99
N ALA A 2 5.23 -4.93 -25.00
CA ALA A 2 4.64 -5.81 -24.00
C ALA A 2 5.38 -7.16 -23.90
N GLU A 3 5.85 -7.67 -25.03
CA GLU A 3 6.62 -8.92 -25.15
C GLU A 3 7.99 -8.90 -24.42
N GLN A 4 8.45 -7.73 -24.03
CA GLN A 4 9.73 -7.54 -23.28
C GLN A 4 9.49 -7.10 -21.84
N THR A 5 8.23 -7.09 -21.39
CA THR A 5 7.85 -6.64 -20.04
C THR A 5 7.46 -7.86 -19.21
N ALA A 6 8.26 -8.19 -18.21
CA ALA A 6 7.98 -9.31 -17.31
C ALA A 6 6.96 -8.95 -16.21
N ALA A 7 7.04 -7.74 -15.69
CA ALA A 7 6.16 -7.27 -14.62
C ALA A 7 5.97 -5.75 -14.66
N VAL A 8 4.87 -5.31 -14.07
CA VAL A 8 4.62 -3.91 -13.69
C VAL A 8 4.55 -3.86 -12.18
N ILE A 9 5.30 -2.95 -11.55
CA ILE A 9 5.20 -2.68 -10.12
C ILE A 9 4.61 -1.28 -9.91
N ALA A 10 3.65 -1.17 -9.00
CA ALA A 10 2.99 0.08 -8.67
C ALA A 10 2.57 0.15 -7.21
N GLU A 11 2.66 1.33 -6.60
CA GLU A 11 2.03 1.62 -5.31
C GLU A 11 0.53 1.87 -5.50
N PRO A 12 -0.36 1.34 -4.63
CA PRO A 12 -1.79 1.68 -4.68
C PRO A 12 -2.06 3.16 -4.48
N ILE A 13 -1.29 3.77 -3.60
CA ILE A 13 -1.24 5.20 -3.34
C ILE A 13 0.23 5.57 -3.31
N GLN A 14 0.63 6.52 -4.12
CA GLN A 14 2.04 6.97 -4.16
C GLN A 14 2.43 7.54 -2.80
N GLY A 15 3.40 6.95 -2.13
CA GLY A 15 3.88 7.41 -0.84
C GLY A 15 4.72 8.68 -0.96
N GLU A 16 5.97 8.54 -1.34
CA GLU A 16 6.92 9.65 -1.52
C GLU A 16 6.51 10.61 -2.66
N GLY A 17 5.70 10.14 -3.61
CA GLY A 17 5.12 10.95 -4.68
C GLY A 17 4.04 11.93 -4.24
N GLY A 18 3.66 11.94 -2.93
CA GLY A 18 2.76 12.93 -2.36
C GLY A 18 1.35 12.42 -2.07
N PHE A 19 1.20 11.16 -1.71
CA PHE A 19 -0.07 10.49 -1.37
C PHE A 19 -1.12 10.59 -2.48
N VAL A 20 -0.65 10.49 -3.72
CA VAL A 20 -1.50 10.55 -4.90
C VAL A 20 -2.29 9.25 -5.02
N THR A 21 -3.61 9.38 -5.00
CA THR A 21 -4.55 8.26 -5.14
C THR A 21 -5.04 8.21 -6.58
N PRO A 22 -4.85 7.12 -7.31
CA PRO A 22 -5.34 7.00 -8.68
C PRO A 22 -6.86 6.84 -8.72
N PRO A 23 -7.50 7.15 -9.88
CA PRO A 23 -8.93 6.99 -10.05
C PRO A 23 -9.37 5.51 -9.95
N PRO A 24 -10.66 5.25 -9.66
CA PRO A 24 -11.15 3.90 -9.39
C PRO A 24 -10.90 2.89 -10.51
N GLU A 25 -10.86 3.33 -11.76
CA GLU A 25 -10.67 2.46 -12.92
C GLU A 25 -9.19 2.14 -13.22
N TYR A 26 -8.23 2.79 -12.57
CA TYR A 26 -6.80 2.65 -12.89
C TYR A 26 -6.31 1.20 -12.74
N PHE A 27 -6.42 0.65 -11.53
CA PHE A 27 -5.92 -0.70 -11.26
C PHE A 27 -6.71 -1.80 -11.97
N PRO A 28 -8.04 -1.74 -12.09
CA PRO A 28 -8.79 -2.68 -12.93
C PRO A 28 -8.31 -2.69 -14.39
N LYS A 29 -8.09 -1.51 -15.00
CA LYS A 29 -7.56 -1.41 -16.36
C LYS A 29 -6.13 -1.92 -16.46
N LEU A 30 -5.27 -1.58 -15.49
CA LEU A 30 -3.89 -2.05 -15.45
C LEU A 30 -3.83 -3.58 -15.33
N LYS A 31 -4.64 -4.18 -14.45
CA LYS A 31 -4.72 -5.64 -14.29
C LYS A 31 -5.16 -6.32 -15.59
N ALA A 32 -6.19 -5.79 -16.26
CA ALA A 32 -6.66 -6.32 -17.53
C ALA A 32 -5.57 -6.27 -18.63
N ILE A 33 -4.76 -5.21 -18.66
CA ILE A 33 -3.62 -5.11 -19.57
C ILE A 33 -2.54 -6.15 -19.22
N CYS A 34 -2.21 -6.28 -17.94
CA CYS A 34 -1.23 -7.26 -17.47
C CYS A 34 -1.65 -8.68 -17.86
N GLU A 35 -2.90 -9.05 -17.60
CA GLU A 35 -3.45 -10.37 -17.94
C GLU A 35 -3.43 -10.63 -19.46
N LYS A 36 -3.84 -9.64 -20.26
CA LYS A 36 -3.85 -9.74 -21.72
C LYS A 36 -2.47 -10.08 -22.31
N TYR A 37 -1.40 -9.58 -21.70
CA TYR A 37 -0.05 -9.74 -22.22
C TYR A 37 0.83 -10.70 -21.39
N GLY A 38 0.27 -11.38 -20.40
CA GLY A 38 1.02 -12.31 -19.53
C GLY A 38 2.08 -11.61 -18.67
N ILE A 39 1.82 -10.36 -18.29
CA ILE A 39 2.69 -9.52 -17.45
C ILE A 39 2.25 -9.67 -16.00
N ALA A 40 3.19 -9.89 -15.08
CA ALA A 40 2.88 -9.94 -13.66
C ALA A 40 2.55 -8.53 -13.10
N LEU A 41 1.46 -8.41 -12.35
CA LEU A 41 1.14 -7.20 -11.59
C LEU A 41 1.66 -7.34 -10.16
N ILE A 42 2.61 -6.48 -9.79
CA ILE A 42 3.19 -6.39 -8.46
C ILE A 42 2.66 -5.13 -7.79
N ILE A 43 2.11 -5.24 -6.60
CA ILE A 43 1.62 -4.11 -5.83
C ILE A 43 2.57 -3.86 -4.65
N ASP A 44 3.12 -2.65 -4.60
CA ASP A 44 3.98 -2.19 -3.52
C ASP A 44 3.15 -1.60 -2.39
N GLU A 45 2.93 -2.42 -1.36
CA GLU A 45 2.21 -2.05 -0.14
C GLU A 45 3.16 -1.69 1.02
N VAL A 46 4.41 -1.42 0.72
CA VAL A 46 5.41 -1.10 1.75
C VAL A 46 4.98 0.11 2.57
N GLN A 47 4.33 1.10 1.98
CA GLN A 47 3.86 2.29 2.69
C GLN A 47 2.36 2.29 2.94
N SER A 48 1.56 1.79 2.02
CA SER A 48 0.10 1.84 2.05
C SER A 48 -0.56 0.67 2.80
N GLY A 49 0.16 -0.46 2.96
CA GLY A 49 -0.36 -1.68 3.58
C GLY A 49 -0.44 -1.65 5.09
N ALA A 50 -0.75 -2.80 5.65
CA ALA A 50 -0.91 -3.05 7.08
C ALA A 50 -1.90 -2.09 7.77
N GLY A 51 -3.06 -1.86 7.14
CA GLY A 51 -4.16 -1.09 7.73
C GLY A 51 -4.06 0.42 7.54
N ARG A 52 -3.03 0.92 6.87
CA ARG A 52 -2.75 2.35 6.73
C ARG A 52 -3.88 3.15 6.05
N THR A 53 -4.68 2.51 5.19
CA THR A 53 -5.76 3.15 4.43
C THR A 53 -7.17 2.75 4.90
N GLY A 54 -7.27 1.93 5.96
CA GLY A 54 -8.53 1.41 6.47
C GLY A 54 -8.86 -0.01 6.01
N THR A 55 -8.13 -0.54 5.02
CA THR A 55 -8.10 -1.95 4.63
C THR A 55 -6.74 -2.54 4.94
N PHE A 56 -6.61 -3.87 5.05
CA PHE A 56 -5.31 -4.47 5.31
C PHE A 56 -4.34 -4.22 4.16
N PHE A 57 -4.76 -4.45 2.93
CA PHE A 57 -4.08 -4.01 1.71
C PHE A 57 -4.81 -2.82 1.11
N ALA A 58 -4.09 -1.78 0.72
CA ALA A 58 -4.70 -0.61 0.08
C ALA A 58 -5.29 -0.95 -1.29
N ILE A 59 -4.74 -1.94 -2.01
CA ILE A 59 -5.25 -2.38 -3.31
C ILE A 59 -6.69 -2.92 -3.24
N ASP A 60 -7.14 -3.37 -2.06
CA ASP A 60 -8.51 -3.85 -1.84
C ASP A 60 -9.56 -2.79 -2.18
N HIS A 61 -9.22 -1.50 -2.08
CA HIS A 61 -10.10 -0.41 -2.48
C HIS A 61 -10.49 -0.43 -3.97
N TRP A 62 -9.72 -1.09 -4.81
CA TRP A 62 -9.97 -1.24 -6.24
C TRP A 62 -10.51 -2.62 -6.63
N GLY A 63 -10.65 -3.54 -5.67
CA GLY A 63 -11.15 -4.90 -5.90
C GLY A 63 -10.24 -5.72 -6.83
N VAL A 64 -8.95 -5.41 -6.87
CA VAL A 64 -7.96 -6.07 -7.74
C VAL A 64 -7.12 -7.04 -6.95
N ILE A 65 -6.98 -8.27 -7.45
CA ILE A 65 -6.05 -9.27 -6.91
C ILE A 65 -4.77 -9.24 -7.74
N PRO A 66 -3.64 -8.75 -7.20
CA PRO A 66 -2.37 -8.75 -7.91
C PRO A 66 -1.72 -10.13 -7.91
N ASP A 67 -0.66 -10.28 -8.70
CA ASP A 67 0.12 -11.51 -8.73
C ASP A 67 1.13 -11.58 -7.57
N ILE A 68 1.68 -10.44 -7.16
CA ILE A 68 2.61 -10.29 -6.03
C ILE A 68 2.28 -9.02 -5.25
N ILE A 69 2.47 -9.06 -3.93
CA ILE A 69 2.41 -7.91 -3.02
C ILE A 69 3.71 -7.85 -2.21
N THR A 70 4.25 -6.66 -2.03
CA THR A 70 5.36 -6.40 -1.11
C THR A 70 4.88 -5.65 0.14
N LEU A 71 5.38 -6.04 1.32
CA LEU A 71 5.08 -5.43 2.61
C LEU A 71 6.37 -5.14 3.39
N ALA A 72 6.37 -4.05 4.15
CA ALA A 72 7.43 -3.72 5.10
C ALA A 72 6.93 -2.67 6.12
N LYS A 73 7.84 -1.85 6.63
CA LYS A 73 7.57 -0.71 7.54
C LYS A 73 6.71 -1.10 8.75
N SER A 74 5.45 -0.66 8.80
CA SER A 74 4.54 -0.89 9.93
C SER A 74 4.15 -2.36 10.14
N PHE A 75 4.43 -3.24 9.17
CA PHE A 75 4.06 -4.66 9.20
C PHE A 75 4.57 -5.41 10.44
N ALA A 76 5.73 -5.04 10.98
CA ALA A 76 6.29 -5.64 12.18
C ALA A 76 6.42 -4.67 13.37
N GLY A 77 5.62 -3.60 13.42
CA GLY A 77 5.54 -2.70 14.58
C GLY A 77 6.86 -2.00 14.94
N GLY A 78 7.71 -1.74 13.96
CA GLY A 78 9.02 -1.11 14.16
C GLY A 78 10.21 -2.07 14.14
N MET A 79 9.97 -3.38 14.15
CA MET A 79 11.04 -4.37 13.92
C MET A 79 11.35 -4.49 12.42
N PRO A 80 12.63 -4.68 12.04
CA PRO A 80 13.02 -4.80 10.64
C PRO A 80 12.49 -6.12 10.05
N LEU A 81 11.45 -6.04 9.24
CA LEU A 81 10.85 -7.14 8.50
C LEU A 81 10.23 -6.63 7.20
N SER A 82 10.42 -7.41 6.16
CA SER A 82 9.66 -7.28 4.92
C SER A 82 9.09 -8.64 4.52
N ALA A 83 8.04 -8.61 3.71
CA ALA A 83 7.42 -9.81 3.17
C ALA A 83 7.12 -9.62 1.68
N VAL A 84 7.21 -10.71 0.94
CA VAL A 84 6.73 -10.83 -0.42
C VAL A 84 5.69 -11.95 -0.42
N ILE A 85 4.49 -11.63 -0.85
CA ILE A 85 3.35 -12.54 -0.93
C ILE A 85 2.95 -12.63 -2.38
N GLY A 86 2.79 -13.82 -2.91
CA GLY A 86 2.45 -13.96 -4.32
C GLY A 86 1.82 -15.31 -4.63
N ARG A 87 1.42 -15.46 -5.88
CA ARG A 87 0.90 -16.71 -6.42
C ARG A 87 1.93 -17.83 -6.24
N ALA A 88 1.46 -19.02 -5.87
CA ALA A 88 2.32 -20.15 -5.58
C ALA A 88 3.23 -20.56 -6.75
N ASP A 89 2.73 -20.47 -7.98
CA ASP A 89 3.52 -20.75 -9.18
C ASP A 89 4.70 -19.81 -9.36
N MET A 90 4.53 -18.52 -9.02
CA MET A 90 5.60 -17.52 -9.05
C MET A 90 6.56 -17.65 -7.86
N MET A 91 6.01 -17.84 -6.64
CA MET A 91 6.83 -17.93 -5.43
C MET A 91 7.66 -19.21 -5.36
N ASN A 92 7.23 -20.28 -6.03
CA ASN A 92 7.95 -21.55 -6.10
C ASN A 92 8.91 -21.65 -7.31
N ALA A 93 8.95 -20.66 -8.20
CA ALA A 93 9.82 -20.67 -9.38
C ALA A 93 11.32 -20.53 -9.07
N PRO A 94 11.76 -19.75 -8.04
CA PRO A 94 13.17 -19.66 -7.71
C PRO A 94 13.72 -21.02 -7.24
N HIS A 95 14.96 -21.32 -7.64
CA HIS A 95 15.65 -22.53 -7.16
C HIS A 95 15.94 -22.44 -5.65
N VAL A 96 16.17 -23.59 -5.02
CA VAL A 96 16.51 -23.66 -3.59
C VAL A 96 17.73 -22.78 -3.29
N GLY A 97 17.58 -21.85 -2.32
CA GLY A 97 18.60 -20.86 -1.99
C GLY A 97 18.67 -19.65 -2.93
N GLY A 98 17.76 -19.55 -3.92
CA GLY A 98 17.70 -18.42 -4.85
C GLY A 98 17.14 -17.13 -4.25
N LEU A 99 16.39 -17.23 -3.16
CA LEU A 99 15.87 -16.11 -2.38
C LEU A 99 16.37 -16.20 -0.95
N GLY A 100 16.74 -15.07 -0.37
CA GLY A 100 17.13 -15.02 1.03
C GLY A 100 18.00 -13.81 1.36
N GLY A 101 18.36 -13.73 2.63
CA GLY A 101 19.28 -12.74 3.19
C GLY A 101 19.68 -13.17 4.59
N THR A 102 20.82 -12.69 5.07
CA THR A 102 21.38 -13.09 6.37
C THR A 102 20.41 -12.94 7.54
N TYR A 103 19.54 -11.93 7.48
CA TYR A 103 18.56 -11.62 8.54
C TYR A 103 17.12 -11.97 8.14
N SER A 104 16.90 -12.62 7.00
CA SER A 104 15.57 -13.03 6.54
C SER A 104 14.92 -13.97 7.55
N GLY A 105 13.65 -13.74 7.84
CA GLY A 105 12.89 -14.57 8.78
C GLY A 105 13.38 -14.49 10.23
N ASN A 106 13.98 -13.37 10.65
CA ASN A 106 14.38 -13.17 12.04
C ASN A 106 13.20 -13.45 12.98
N PRO A 107 13.34 -14.41 13.94
CA PRO A 107 12.20 -14.87 14.75
C PRO A 107 11.59 -13.78 15.63
N LEU A 108 12.37 -12.81 16.11
CA LEU A 108 11.84 -11.68 16.90
C LEU A 108 10.97 -10.77 16.03
N SER A 109 11.43 -10.43 14.82
CA SER A 109 10.66 -9.62 13.88
C SER A 109 9.40 -10.36 13.40
N CYS A 110 9.49 -11.66 13.15
CA CYS A 110 8.33 -12.47 12.80
C CYS A 110 7.30 -12.53 13.93
N ARG A 111 7.75 -12.69 15.19
CA ARG A 111 6.85 -12.68 16.35
C ARG A 111 6.19 -11.30 16.54
N ALA A 112 6.93 -10.22 16.31
CA ALA A 112 6.37 -8.86 16.33
C ALA A 112 5.31 -8.67 15.26
N ALA A 113 5.54 -9.15 14.02
CA ALA A 113 4.56 -9.10 12.95
C ALA A 113 3.29 -9.88 13.29
N LEU A 114 3.41 -11.07 13.87
CA LEU A 114 2.25 -11.85 14.34
C LEU A 114 1.43 -11.07 15.37
N ALA A 115 2.08 -10.42 16.34
CA ALA A 115 1.39 -9.58 17.33
C ALA A 115 0.70 -8.37 16.66
N VAL A 116 1.32 -7.75 15.65
CA VAL A 116 0.68 -6.67 14.88
C VAL A 116 -0.57 -7.17 14.17
N LEU A 117 -0.53 -8.36 13.55
CA LEU A 117 -1.69 -8.96 12.88
C LEU A 117 -2.80 -9.27 13.88
N GLU A 118 -2.48 -9.87 15.04
CA GLU A 118 -3.44 -10.13 16.12
C GLU A 118 -4.17 -8.83 16.51
N ILE A 119 -3.43 -7.77 16.85
CA ILE A 119 -3.99 -6.46 17.25
C ILE A 119 -4.83 -5.84 16.11
N LEU A 120 -4.36 -5.87 14.88
CA LEU A 120 -5.08 -5.28 13.75
C LEU A 120 -6.48 -5.87 13.57
N PHE A 121 -6.61 -7.18 13.72
CA PHE A 121 -7.86 -7.88 13.48
C PHE A 121 -8.73 -8.02 14.74
N GLU A 122 -8.14 -8.35 15.90
CA GLU A 122 -8.88 -8.54 17.15
C GLU A 122 -9.39 -7.23 17.75
N ASP A 123 -8.57 -6.16 17.74
CA ASP A 123 -8.93 -4.84 18.29
C ASP A 123 -9.65 -3.94 17.27
N LYS A 124 -10.00 -4.47 16.09
CA LYS A 124 -10.69 -3.74 15.01
C LYS A 124 -9.98 -2.43 14.62
N LEU A 125 -8.66 -2.45 14.56
CA LEU A 125 -7.89 -1.25 14.24
C LEU A 125 -8.14 -0.76 12.80
N LEU A 126 -8.56 -1.61 11.88
CA LEU A 126 -8.97 -1.20 10.54
C LEU A 126 -10.18 -0.25 10.60
N ASP A 127 -11.19 -0.56 11.43
CA ASP A 127 -12.35 0.33 11.63
C ASP A 127 -11.94 1.66 12.28
N GLN A 128 -11.00 1.62 13.23
CA GLN A 128 -10.45 2.83 13.85
C GLN A 128 -9.68 3.67 12.83
N SER A 129 -8.91 3.04 11.95
CA SER A 129 -8.21 3.69 10.85
C SER A 129 -9.19 4.43 9.93
N VAL A 130 -10.30 3.80 9.54
CA VAL A 130 -11.36 4.45 8.74
C VAL A 130 -11.90 5.71 9.45
N ARG A 131 -12.28 5.59 10.73
CA ARG A 131 -12.81 6.72 11.51
C ARG A 131 -11.79 7.85 11.67
N LEU A 132 -10.53 7.51 11.92
CA LEU A 132 -9.45 8.49 11.99
C LEU A 132 -9.28 9.23 10.67
N GLY A 133 -9.28 8.50 9.55
CA GLY A 133 -9.18 9.07 8.21
C GLY A 133 -10.30 10.07 7.92
N GLN A 134 -11.55 9.72 8.25
CA GLN A 134 -12.70 10.61 8.09
C GLN A 134 -12.56 11.90 8.93
N THR A 135 -12.11 11.75 10.19
CA THR A 135 -11.90 12.89 11.08
C THR A 135 -10.79 13.82 10.58
N LEU A 136 -9.67 13.25 10.14
CA LEU A 136 -8.55 14.03 9.61
C LEU A 136 -8.91 14.72 8.31
N LEU A 137 -9.58 14.02 7.38
CA LEU A 137 -10.01 14.58 6.11
C LEU A 137 -10.92 15.79 6.32
N ALA A 138 -11.94 15.66 7.19
CA ALA A 138 -12.84 16.76 7.51
C ALA A 138 -12.10 17.98 8.08
N ARG A 139 -11.13 17.76 8.97
CA ARG A 139 -10.31 18.84 9.54
C ARG A 139 -9.41 19.50 8.51
N PHE A 140 -8.75 18.72 7.66
CA PHE A 140 -7.83 19.24 6.64
C PHE A 140 -8.60 20.01 5.57
N SER A 141 -9.80 19.52 5.16
CA SER A 141 -10.67 20.26 4.23
C SER A 141 -11.14 21.59 4.83
N ALA A 142 -11.54 21.62 6.09
CA ALA A 142 -11.90 22.88 6.77
C ALA A 142 -10.70 23.84 6.91
N MET A 143 -9.49 23.33 7.04
CA MET A 143 -8.28 24.16 7.03
C MET A 143 -8.00 24.71 5.61
N GLN A 144 -8.19 23.90 4.57
CA GLN A 144 -8.04 24.32 3.18
C GLN A 144 -9.00 25.46 2.82
N GLU A 145 -10.24 25.44 3.32
CA GLU A 145 -11.20 26.53 3.14
C GLU A 145 -10.74 27.84 3.80
N ARG A 146 -9.98 27.76 4.89
CA ARG A 146 -9.56 28.91 5.71
C ARG A 146 -8.20 29.48 5.33
N PHE A 147 -7.32 28.67 4.77
CA PHE A 147 -5.91 29.03 4.52
C PHE A 147 -5.58 28.83 3.04
N GLU A 148 -5.33 29.92 2.33
CA GLU A 148 -5.01 29.90 0.89
C GLU A 148 -3.71 29.14 0.58
N ILE A 149 -2.79 29.07 1.53
CA ILE A 149 -1.54 28.31 1.40
C ILE A 149 -1.77 26.79 1.25
N ILE A 150 -2.96 26.25 1.59
CA ILE A 150 -3.29 24.84 1.40
C ILE A 150 -3.92 24.66 0.02
N GLY A 151 -3.13 24.22 -0.96
CA GLY A 151 -3.56 24.01 -2.35
C GLY A 151 -4.44 22.79 -2.53
N ASP A 152 -4.05 21.67 -1.93
CA ASP A 152 -4.78 20.40 -2.07
C ASP A 152 -4.77 19.59 -0.78
N VAL A 153 -5.84 18.81 -0.57
CA VAL A 153 -5.98 17.82 0.49
C VAL A 153 -6.40 16.50 -0.14
N ARG A 154 -5.54 15.50 -0.07
CA ARG A 154 -5.75 14.22 -0.76
C ARG A 154 -5.28 13.02 0.05
N GLY A 155 -5.67 11.84 -0.41
CA GLY A 155 -5.27 10.55 0.16
C GLY A 155 -6.44 9.61 0.42
N LYS A 156 -6.20 8.56 1.22
CA LYS A 156 -7.22 7.57 1.56
C LYS A 156 -7.04 7.06 2.99
N GLY A 157 -8.15 6.95 3.74
CA GLY A 157 -8.07 6.67 5.16
C GLY A 157 -7.22 7.73 5.87
N PRO A 158 -6.40 7.38 6.87
CA PRO A 158 -5.47 8.31 7.52
C PRO A 158 -4.18 8.58 6.72
N MET A 159 -3.98 7.94 5.58
CA MET A 159 -2.89 8.26 4.65
C MET A 159 -3.27 9.49 3.84
N LEU A 160 -3.13 10.68 4.44
CA LEU A 160 -3.56 11.97 3.91
C LEU A 160 -2.39 12.93 3.81
N ALA A 161 -2.42 13.79 2.80
CA ALA A 161 -1.49 14.89 2.60
C ALA A 161 -2.24 16.22 2.48
N MET A 162 -1.60 17.28 2.96
CA MET A 162 -1.91 18.68 2.60
C MET A 162 -0.75 19.19 1.77
N GLU A 163 -1.03 19.68 0.61
CA GLU A 163 -0.06 20.33 -0.25
C GLU A 163 -0.05 21.84 0.04
N LEU A 164 1.12 22.35 0.38
CA LEU A 164 1.32 23.77 0.63
C LEU A 164 1.84 24.40 -0.65
N VAL A 165 1.20 25.49 -1.08
CA VAL A 165 1.48 26.20 -2.31
C VAL A 165 1.69 27.69 -2.04
N GLU A 166 2.38 28.38 -2.93
CA GLU A 166 2.49 29.84 -2.88
C GLU A 166 1.20 30.50 -3.37
N ASP A 167 0.57 29.92 -4.39
CA ASP A 167 -0.74 30.28 -4.90
C ASP A 167 -1.49 29.01 -5.37
N ARG A 168 -2.76 29.13 -5.70
CA ARG A 168 -3.64 28.03 -6.15
C ARG A 168 -3.89 28.05 -7.67
N GLU A 169 -3.18 28.91 -8.42
CA GLU A 169 -3.30 29.00 -9.87
C GLU A 169 -2.51 27.92 -10.62
#